data_d0752e2cf318207786ca4490a4f6a143
#
_entry.id   d0752e2cf318207786ca4490a4f6a143
#
_cell.length_a   1.000
_cell.length_b   1.000
_cell.length_c   1.000
_cell.angle_alpha   90.00
_cell.angle_beta   90.00
_cell.angle_gamma   90.00
#
_symmetry.space_group_name_H-M   'P 1'
#
loop_
_entity.id
_entity.type
_entity.pdbx_description
1 polymer ?
#
loop_
_entity_poly.entity_id
_entity_poly.type
_entity_poly.pdbx_seq_one_letter_code
_entity_poly.pdbx_strand_id
1 'polypeptide(L)'
;MNVKYRADIDGLRAIAVILVILFHLDNRLIPSGFIGVDIFFVISGFLISLLIKTSLSQGNFSFCDFYNRRLWRLQPLYLVVLIAVLVISGLFYLPSDYLDITNSEKYASAFLSNKYFARATTSYAAQDALFLPLLHTWSLAIEWQWYLFLPFALIFYIKLIIKKK
;
A
#
# COMPACT_ATOMS: atom_id res chain seq x y z
N MET A 1 -7.19 -21.28 -4.41
CA MET A 1 -7.40 -20.18 -5.38
C MET A 1 -6.14 -20.06 -6.23
N ASN A 2 -6.15 -20.62 -7.43
CA ASN A 2 -4.98 -20.54 -8.33
C ASN A 2 -5.35 -19.68 -9.54
N VAL A 3 -4.89 -18.43 -9.54
CA VAL A 3 -4.80 -17.62 -10.74
C VAL A 3 -3.54 -18.05 -11.47
N LYS A 4 -3.64 -18.33 -12.79
CA LYS A 4 -2.48 -18.69 -13.62
C LYS A 4 -1.39 -17.63 -13.47
N TYR A 5 -0.16 -18.08 -13.26
CA TYR A 5 1.02 -17.19 -13.17
C TYR A 5 1.14 -16.30 -14.42
N ARG A 6 1.45 -15.03 -14.23
CA ARG A 6 1.52 -13.98 -15.25
C ARG A 6 2.89 -13.29 -15.18
N ALA A 7 3.84 -13.80 -15.98
CA ALA A 7 5.20 -13.25 -16.06
C ALA A 7 5.25 -11.79 -16.55
N ASP A 8 4.30 -11.40 -17.40
CA ASP A 8 4.14 -10.03 -17.87
C ASP A 8 3.82 -9.04 -16.74
N ILE A 9 2.99 -9.44 -15.78
CA ILE A 9 2.68 -8.63 -14.61
C ILE A 9 3.89 -8.50 -13.68
N ASP A 10 4.64 -9.57 -13.49
CA ASP A 10 5.87 -9.50 -12.68
C ASP A 10 6.94 -8.64 -13.34
N GLY A 11 7.02 -8.65 -14.66
CA GLY A 11 7.87 -7.72 -15.41
C GLY A 11 7.47 -6.25 -15.21
N LEU A 12 6.18 -5.94 -15.29
CA LEU A 12 5.68 -4.59 -15.01
C LEU A 12 5.96 -4.14 -13.56
N ARG A 13 5.84 -5.05 -12.59
CA ARG A 13 6.20 -4.76 -11.19
C ARG A 13 7.68 -4.46 -11.04
N ALA A 14 8.54 -5.23 -11.69
CA ALA A 14 9.98 -4.98 -11.65
C ALA A 14 10.32 -3.58 -12.22
N ILE A 15 9.72 -3.21 -13.35
CA ILE A 15 9.88 -1.87 -13.93
C ILE A 15 9.39 -0.80 -12.94
N ALA A 16 8.23 -0.99 -12.34
CA ALA A 16 7.68 -0.04 -11.37
C ALA A 16 8.59 0.14 -10.16
N VAL A 17 9.17 -0.94 -9.61
CA VAL A 17 10.15 -0.87 -8.51
C VAL A 17 11.39 -0.08 -8.94
N ILE A 18 11.95 -0.40 -10.11
CA ILE A 18 13.16 0.27 -10.61
C ILE A 18 12.91 1.77 -10.77
N LEU A 19 11.77 2.18 -11.34
CA LEU A 19 11.39 3.59 -11.49
C LEU A 19 11.35 4.32 -10.14
N VAL A 20 10.72 3.72 -9.13
CA VAL A 20 10.63 4.29 -7.78
C VAL A 20 12.01 4.38 -7.12
N ILE A 21 12.85 3.34 -7.25
CA ILE A 21 14.21 3.35 -6.70
C ILE A 21 15.05 4.46 -7.34
N LEU A 22 15.05 4.55 -8.65
CA LEU A 22 15.83 5.57 -9.37
C LEU A 22 15.38 6.99 -9.02
N PHE A 23 14.08 7.22 -8.87
CA PHE A 23 13.52 8.49 -8.43
C PHE A 23 14.01 8.89 -7.02
N HIS A 24 14.13 7.93 -6.09
CA HIS A 24 14.58 8.19 -4.73
C HIS A 24 16.11 8.28 -4.61
N LEU A 25 16.86 7.66 -5.52
CA LEU A 25 18.32 7.82 -5.56
C LEU A 25 18.71 9.21 -6.07
N ASP A 26 18.14 9.64 -7.16
CA ASP A 26 18.28 10.98 -7.71
C ASP A 26 17.08 11.30 -8.60
N ASN A 27 16.25 12.26 -8.19
CA ASN A 27 15.07 12.68 -8.93
C ASN A 27 15.41 13.31 -10.30
N ARG A 28 16.67 13.68 -10.56
CA ARG A 28 17.13 14.17 -11.85
C ARG A 28 17.29 13.06 -12.87
N LEU A 29 17.54 11.83 -12.45
CA LEU A 29 17.68 10.68 -13.35
C LEU A 29 16.36 10.36 -14.04
N ILE A 30 15.30 10.24 -13.26
CA ILE A 30 13.93 9.97 -13.76
C ILE A 30 12.93 10.81 -12.94
N PRO A 31 12.68 12.08 -13.31
CA PRO A 31 11.80 12.96 -12.54
C PRO A 31 10.37 12.42 -12.37
N SER A 32 9.89 11.61 -13.32
CA SER A 32 8.57 10.98 -13.28
C SER A 32 8.57 9.58 -12.65
N GLY A 33 9.66 9.15 -11.99
CA GLY A 33 9.77 7.78 -11.45
C GLY A 33 8.76 7.44 -10.35
N PHE A 34 8.16 8.46 -9.71
CA PHE A 34 7.04 8.28 -8.77
C PHE A 34 5.82 7.59 -9.41
N ILE A 35 5.65 7.64 -10.73
CA ILE A 35 4.57 6.95 -11.47
C ILE A 35 4.61 5.42 -11.25
N GLY A 36 5.76 4.88 -10.83
CA GLY A 36 5.87 3.48 -10.44
C GLY A 36 4.89 3.08 -9.34
N VAL A 37 4.54 3.99 -8.44
CA VAL A 37 3.53 3.76 -7.39
C VAL A 37 2.13 3.60 -8.02
N ASP A 38 1.79 4.43 -9.01
CA ASP A 38 0.50 4.33 -9.72
C ASP A 38 0.39 3.02 -10.50
N ILE A 39 1.51 2.58 -11.12
CA ILE A 39 1.58 1.27 -11.78
C ILE A 39 1.29 0.16 -10.77
N PHE A 40 1.85 0.22 -9.56
CA PHE A 40 1.55 -0.74 -8.49
C PHE A 40 0.06 -0.75 -8.12
N PHE A 41 -0.58 0.41 -7.99
CA PHE A 41 -2.00 0.49 -7.68
C PHE A 41 -2.86 -0.16 -8.76
N VAL A 42 -2.55 0.10 -10.03
CA VAL A 42 -3.26 -0.50 -11.17
C VAL A 42 -3.10 -2.03 -11.17
N ILE A 43 -1.87 -2.52 -11.01
CA ILE A 43 -1.57 -3.96 -10.96
C ILE A 43 -2.28 -4.62 -9.79
N SER A 44 -2.20 -4.04 -8.59
CA SER A 44 -2.85 -4.57 -7.39
C SER A 44 -4.36 -4.63 -7.55
N GLY A 45 -4.97 -3.55 -8.05
CA GLY A 45 -6.41 -3.50 -8.33
C GLY A 45 -6.85 -4.55 -9.36
N PHE A 46 -6.09 -4.70 -10.45
CA PHE A 46 -6.36 -5.71 -11.49
C PHE A 46 -6.31 -7.14 -10.92
N LEU A 47 -5.21 -7.49 -10.24
CA LEU A 47 -5.01 -8.84 -9.70
C LEU A 47 -6.06 -9.22 -8.67
N ILE A 48 -6.45 -8.29 -7.80
CA ILE A 48 -7.47 -8.53 -6.78
C ILE A 48 -8.84 -8.69 -7.42
N SER A 49 -9.17 -7.84 -8.38
CA SER A 49 -10.43 -7.93 -9.12
C SER A 49 -10.55 -9.27 -9.85
N LEU A 50 -9.46 -9.71 -10.52
CA LEU A 50 -9.40 -11.00 -11.20
C LEU A 50 -9.58 -12.15 -10.21
N LEU A 51 -8.89 -12.09 -9.07
CA LEU A 51 -8.95 -13.13 -8.02
C LEU A 51 -10.36 -13.24 -7.43
N ILE A 52 -11.00 -12.12 -7.10
CA ILE A 52 -12.38 -12.11 -6.57
C ILE A 52 -13.36 -12.65 -7.61
N LYS A 53 -13.27 -12.16 -8.86
CA LYS A 53 -14.13 -12.62 -9.96
C LYS A 53 -14.00 -14.12 -10.18
N THR A 54 -12.79 -14.64 -10.25
CA THR A 54 -12.54 -16.09 -10.45
C THR A 54 -13.09 -16.92 -9.30
N SER A 55 -12.90 -16.47 -8.05
CA SER A 55 -13.37 -17.21 -6.89
C SER A 55 -14.89 -17.19 -6.75
N LEU A 56 -15.52 -16.08 -7.13
CA LEU A 56 -16.99 -15.99 -7.18
C LEU A 56 -17.57 -16.90 -8.27
N SER A 57 -16.96 -16.96 -9.45
CA SER A 57 -17.41 -17.84 -10.52
C SER A 57 -17.27 -19.33 -10.20
N GLN A 58 -16.34 -19.68 -9.32
CA GLN A 58 -16.13 -21.04 -8.81
C GLN A 58 -16.95 -21.36 -7.55
N GLY A 59 -17.72 -20.38 -7.04
CA GLY A 59 -18.55 -20.57 -5.83
C GLY A 59 -17.77 -20.73 -4.53
N ASN A 60 -16.45 -20.43 -4.51
CA ASN A 60 -15.56 -20.68 -3.37
C ASN A 60 -14.93 -19.40 -2.78
N PHE A 61 -15.56 -18.26 -2.95
CA PHE A 61 -15.09 -17.02 -2.35
C PHE A 61 -15.33 -16.97 -0.85
N SER A 62 -14.28 -16.80 -0.07
CA SER A 62 -14.31 -16.62 1.39
C SER A 62 -13.61 -15.30 1.75
N PHE A 63 -14.32 -14.42 2.48
CA PHE A 63 -13.74 -13.18 3.00
C PHE A 63 -12.58 -13.46 3.97
N CYS A 64 -12.75 -14.42 4.90
CA CYS A 64 -11.71 -14.77 5.85
C CYS A 64 -10.42 -15.21 5.15
N ASP A 65 -10.52 -16.09 4.16
CA ASP A 65 -9.37 -16.55 3.40
C ASP A 65 -8.74 -15.43 2.55
N PHE A 66 -9.55 -14.54 2.02
CA PHE A 66 -9.07 -13.39 1.28
C PHE A 66 -8.23 -12.47 2.15
N TYR A 67 -8.76 -12.02 3.30
CA TYR A 67 -8.06 -11.12 4.20
C TYR A 67 -6.87 -11.79 4.88
N ASN A 68 -6.98 -13.01 5.33
CA ASN A 68 -5.90 -13.75 5.98
C ASN A 68 -4.66 -13.85 5.08
N ARG A 69 -4.84 -14.19 3.79
CA ARG A 69 -3.72 -14.22 2.83
C ARG A 69 -3.05 -12.86 2.62
N ARG A 70 -3.80 -11.74 2.68
CA ARG A 70 -3.24 -10.40 2.56
C ARG A 70 -2.51 -9.98 3.83
N LEU A 71 -3.07 -10.28 4.99
CA LEU A 71 -2.45 -10.03 6.28
C LEU A 71 -1.09 -10.73 6.37
N TRP A 72 -1.04 -12.03 6.16
CA TRP A 72 0.20 -12.79 6.24
C TRP A 72 1.25 -12.39 5.19
N ARG A 73 0.83 -11.83 4.09
CA ARG A 73 1.75 -11.35 3.06
C ARG A 73 2.39 -10.00 3.40
N LEU A 74 1.66 -9.08 4.01
CA LEU A 74 2.09 -7.70 4.21
C LEU A 74 2.50 -7.40 5.66
N GLN A 75 1.74 -7.88 6.63
CA GLN A 75 1.90 -7.53 8.04
C GLN A 75 3.25 -7.91 8.64
N PRO A 76 3.83 -9.10 8.43
CA PRO A 76 5.07 -9.45 9.11
C PRO A 76 6.20 -8.47 8.80
N LEU A 77 6.43 -8.19 7.52
CA LEU A 77 7.46 -7.24 7.11
C LEU A 77 7.13 -5.81 7.55
N TYR A 78 5.87 -5.42 7.44
CA TYR A 78 5.41 -4.09 7.85
C TYR A 78 5.66 -3.82 9.34
N LEU A 79 5.33 -4.77 10.20
CA LEU A 79 5.58 -4.68 11.64
C LEU A 79 7.08 -4.58 11.95
N VAL A 80 7.91 -5.37 11.28
CA VAL A 80 9.36 -5.29 11.43
C VAL A 80 9.87 -3.87 11.08
N VAL A 81 9.37 -3.28 9.99
CA VAL A 81 9.76 -1.91 9.60
C VAL A 81 9.30 -0.89 10.65
N LEU A 82 8.07 -0.96 11.14
CA LEU A 82 7.57 -0.05 12.18
C LEU A 82 8.43 -0.14 13.45
N ILE A 83 8.66 -1.35 13.96
CA ILE A 83 9.50 -1.55 15.16
C ILE A 83 10.91 -1.04 14.92
N ALA A 84 11.51 -1.31 13.76
CA ALA A 84 12.85 -0.85 13.44
C ALA A 84 12.92 0.68 13.42
N VAL A 85 11.94 1.36 12.82
CA VAL A 85 11.88 2.83 12.81
C VAL A 85 11.77 3.38 14.22
N LEU A 86 10.91 2.83 15.09
CA LEU A 86 10.80 3.26 16.48
C LEU A 86 12.12 3.12 17.24
N VAL A 87 12.74 1.96 17.14
CA VAL A 87 13.99 1.69 17.86
C VAL A 87 15.11 2.61 17.37
N ILE A 88 15.31 2.71 16.06
CA ILE A 88 16.37 3.53 15.46
C ILE A 88 16.12 5.01 15.77
N SER A 89 14.89 5.48 15.63
CA SER A 89 14.53 6.87 15.92
C SER A 89 14.74 7.21 17.41
N GLY A 90 14.40 6.30 18.31
CA GLY A 90 14.62 6.49 19.74
C GLY A 90 16.10 6.57 20.15
N LEU A 91 17.00 6.01 19.34
CA LEU A 91 18.44 6.04 19.57
C LEU A 91 19.13 7.28 18.98
N PHE A 92 18.63 7.80 17.85
CA PHE A 92 19.38 8.78 17.06
C PHE A 92 18.69 10.14 16.89
N TYR A 93 17.38 10.25 17.17
CA TYR A 93 16.62 11.48 16.96
C TYR A 93 16.49 12.29 18.26
N LEU A 94 16.29 13.60 18.12
CA LEU A 94 15.97 14.46 19.24
C LEU A 94 14.58 14.12 19.80
N PRO A 95 14.32 14.36 21.10
CA PRO A 95 13.02 14.03 21.72
C PRO A 95 11.80 14.62 21.00
N SER A 96 11.92 15.84 20.47
CA SER A 96 10.87 16.50 19.67
C SER A 96 10.53 15.71 18.39
N ASP A 97 11.57 15.35 17.63
CA ASP A 97 11.43 14.66 16.36
C ASP A 97 10.93 13.22 16.56
N TYR A 98 11.41 12.58 17.66
CA TYR A 98 10.91 11.26 18.05
C TYR A 98 9.40 11.27 18.37
N LEU A 99 8.88 12.34 19.00
CA LEU A 99 7.45 12.46 19.21
C LEU A 99 6.66 12.56 17.90
N ASP A 100 7.19 13.27 16.91
CA ASP A 100 6.55 13.37 15.58
C ASP A 100 6.58 12.03 14.84
N ILE A 101 7.69 11.29 14.93
CA ILE A 101 7.80 9.94 14.37
C ILE A 101 6.81 8.99 15.05
N THR A 102 6.71 9.00 16.38
CA THR A 102 5.74 8.15 17.11
C THR A 102 4.30 8.49 16.77
N ASN A 103 4.00 9.78 16.53
CA ASN A 103 2.67 10.17 16.05
C ASN A 103 2.40 9.64 14.64
N SER A 104 3.36 9.77 13.71
CA SER A 104 3.21 9.22 12.37
C SER A 104 3.01 7.69 12.39
N GLU A 105 3.67 7.00 13.31
CA GLU A 105 3.56 5.55 13.46
C GLU A 105 2.20 5.08 13.96
N LYS A 106 1.55 5.81 14.86
CA LYS A 106 0.16 5.52 15.27
C LYS A 106 -0.77 5.48 14.06
N TYR A 107 -0.60 6.42 13.13
CA TYR A 107 -1.37 6.43 11.90
C TYR A 107 -0.93 5.31 10.93
N ALA A 108 0.37 5.03 10.85
CA ALA A 108 0.88 3.96 10.02
C ALA A 108 0.37 2.60 10.51
N SER A 109 0.43 2.31 11.80
CA SER A 109 -0.06 1.05 12.38
C SER A 109 -1.55 0.81 12.15
N ALA A 110 -2.35 1.88 12.03
CA ALA A 110 -3.76 1.83 11.68
C ALA A 110 -4.04 1.88 10.16
N PHE A 111 -3.02 1.85 9.30
CA PHE A 111 -3.14 2.05 7.85
C PHE A 111 -3.84 3.36 7.45
N LEU A 112 -3.56 4.43 8.20
CA LEU A 112 -4.06 5.79 7.98
C LEU A 112 -2.93 6.79 7.69
N SER A 113 -1.72 6.32 7.40
CA SER A 113 -0.56 7.17 7.14
C SER A 113 -0.77 8.13 5.96
N ASN A 114 -1.55 7.73 4.94
CA ASN A 114 -1.95 8.63 3.85
C ASN A 114 -2.66 9.90 4.35
N LYS A 115 -3.54 9.78 5.36
CA LYS A 115 -4.23 10.95 5.94
C LYS A 115 -3.30 11.81 6.79
N TYR A 116 -2.38 11.17 7.52
CA TYR A 116 -1.40 11.89 8.33
C TYR A 116 -0.45 12.70 7.43
N PHE A 117 0.20 12.05 6.47
CA PHE A 117 1.18 12.68 5.62
C PHE A 117 0.58 13.70 4.64
N ALA A 118 -0.65 13.49 4.16
CA ALA A 118 -1.34 14.51 3.36
C ALA A 118 -1.48 15.84 4.11
N ARG A 119 -1.65 15.81 5.44
CA ARG A 119 -1.70 17.02 6.27
C ARG A 119 -0.31 17.54 6.62
N ALA A 120 0.60 16.64 6.99
CA ALA A 120 1.96 17.01 7.41
C ALA A 120 2.77 17.68 6.28
N THR A 121 2.57 17.25 5.02
CA THR A 121 3.33 17.77 3.86
C THR A 121 2.70 19.01 3.22
N THR A 122 1.46 19.35 3.54
CA THR A 122 0.75 20.53 2.97
C THR A 122 0.77 21.76 3.87
N SER A 123 1.22 21.64 5.12
CA SER A 123 1.30 22.79 6.03
C SER A 123 2.47 23.72 5.66
N TYR A 124 2.35 25.02 5.94
CA TYR A 124 3.41 26.01 5.72
C TYR A 124 4.72 25.69 6.48
N ALA A 125 4.62 24.98 7.60
CA ALA A 125 5.73 24.50 8.41
C ALA A 125 6.02 23.00 8.17
N ALA A 126 5.70 22.50 6.96
CA ALA A 126 5.92 21.10 6.64
C ALA A 126 7.41 20.72 6.80
N GLN A 127 7.66 19.67 7.55
CA GLN A 127 8.99 19.07 7.59
C GLN A 127 9.38 18.61 6.19
N ASP A 128 10.66 18.73 5.85
CA ASP A 128 11.18 18.18 4.60
C ASP A 128 10.88 16.67 4.57
N ALA A 129 10.38 16.19 3.45
CA ALA A 129 10.02 14.78 3.24
C ALA A 129 11.18 13.81 3.55
N LEU A 130 12.41 14.29 3.47
CA LEU A 130 13.63 13.56 3.81
C LEU A 130 13.71 13.15 5.29
N PHE A 131 13.06 13.89 6.19
CA PHE A 131 13.06 13.62 7.62
C PHE A 131 11.84 12.82 8.12
N LEU A 132 11.00 12.32 7.20
CA LEU A 132 9.80 11.54 7.52
C LEU A 132 10.01 10.06 7.18
N PRO A 133 10.59 9.24 8.09
CA PRO A 133 11.01 7.87 7.79
C PRO A 133 9.85 6.94 7.38
N LEU A 134 8.62 7.22 7.83
CA LEU A 134 7.43 6.44 7.49
C LEU A 134 6.62 7.03 6.32
N LEU A 135 7.12 8.09 5.67
CA LEU A 135 6.37 8.75 4.58
C LEU A 135 5.89 7.73 3.53
N HIS A 136 6.77 6.83 3.10
CA HIS A 136 6.45 5.85 2.03
C HIS A 136 5.32 4.87 2.38
N THR A 137 4.94 4.78 3.66
CA THR A 137 3.82 3.93 4.08
C THR A 137 2.45 4.44 3.62
N TRP A 138 2.36 5.68 3.11
CA TRP A 138 1.10 6.26 2.61
C TRP A 138 0.49 5.43 1.47
N SER A 139 1.30 4.92 0.58
CA SER A 139 0.84 4.10 -0.55
C SER A 139 0.32 2.75 -0.09
N LEU A 140 0.99 2.12 0.88
CA LEU A 140 0.54 0.87 1.49
C LEU A 140 -0.79 1.06 2.26
N ALA A 141 -0.98 2.20 2.91
CA ALA A 141 -2.24 2.54 3.57
C ALA A 141 -3.40 2.62 2.56
N ILE A 142 -3.19 3.25 1.41
CA ILE A 142 -4.20 3.30 0.33
C ILE A 142 -4.49 1.89 -0.20
N GLU A 143 -3.46 1.08 -0.42
CA GLU A 143 -3.62 -0.31 -0.88
C GLU A 143 -4.47 -1.14 0.11
N TRP A 144 -4.23 -1.01 1.42
CA TRP A 144 -5.03 -1.66 2.45
C TRP A 144 -6.48 -1.19 2.49
N GLN A 145 -6.72 0.11 2.38
CA GLN A 145 -8.07 0.67 2.30
C GLN A 145 -8.82 0.12 1.08
N TRP A 146 -8.14 -0.03 -0.08
CA TRP A 146 -8.68 -0.69 -1.26
C TRP A 146 -9.02 -2.16 -1.00
N TYR A 147 -8.15 -2.90 -0.33
CA TYR A 147 -8.42 -4.30 0.01
C TYR A 147 -9.65 -4.47 0.89
N LEU A 148 -9.90 -3.52 1.79
CA LEU A 148 -11.11 -3.54 2.61
C LEU A 148 -12.37 -3.25 1.79
N PHE A 149 -12.33 -2.27 0.89
CA PHE A 149 -13.51 -1.81 0.16
C PHE A 149 -13.85 -2.64 -1.08
N LEU A 150 -12.86 -3.02 -1.88
CA LEU A 150 -13.04 -3.59 -3.21
C LEU A 150 -13.84 -4.91 -3.24
N PRO A 151 -13.66 -5.88 -2.31
CA PRO A 151 -14.46 -7.10 -2.32
C PRO A 151 -15.97 -6.84 -2.19
N PHE A 152 -16.35 -5.90 -1.31
CA PHE A 152 -17.74 -5.54 -1.12
C PHE A 152 -18.33 -4.87 -2.37
N ALA A 153 -17.61 -3.91 -2.95
CA ALA A 153 -18.02 -3.21 -4.15
C ALA A 153 -18.22 -4.18 -5.33
N LEU A 154 -17.28 -5.10 -5.55
CA LEU A 154 -17.35 -6.07 -6.64
C LEU A 154 -18.47 -7.09 -6.45
N ILE A 155 -18.66 -7.62 -5.24
CA ILE A 155 -19.73 -8.56 -4.95
C ILE A 155 -21.10 -7.89 -5.15
N PHE A 156 -21.25 -6.67 -4.66
CA PHE A 156 -22.47 -5.89 -4.84
C PHE A 156 -22.76 -5.65 -6.34
N TYR A 157 -21.75 -5.22 -7.10
CA TYR A 157 -21.86 -5.00 -8.55
C TYR A 157 -22.27 -6.27 -9.31
N ILE A 158 -21.62 -7.41 -9.01
CA ILE A 158 -21.92 -8.69 -9.66
C ILE A 158 -23.35 -9.15 -9.33
N LYS A 159 -23.79 -9.01 -8.06
CA LYS A 159 -25.17 -9.34 -7.67
C LYS A 159 -26.21 -8.48 -8.39
N LEU A 160 -25.93 -7.19 -8.61
CA LEU A 160 -26.82 -6.30 -9.36
C LEU A 160 -26.98 -6.72 -10.82
N ILE A 161 -25.89 -7.16 -11.47
CA ILE A 161 -25.92 -7.61 -12.87
C ILE A 161 -26.69 -8.92 -13.00
N ILE A 162 -26.45 -9.87 -12.07
CA ILE A 162 -27.14 -11.17 -12.10
C ILE A 162 -28.65 -11.00 -11.89
N LYS A 163 -29.07 -10.05 -11.03
CA LYS A 163 -30.49 -9.78 -10.77
C LYS A 163 -31.20 -9.10 -11.95
N LYS A 164 -30.46 -8.52 -12.90
CA LYS A 164 -31.02 -7.86 -14.11
C LYS A 164 -31.15 -8.79 -15.33
N LYS A 165 -30.64 -10.00 -15.24
CA LYS A 165 -30.85 -11.08 -16.24
C LYS A 165 -31.88 -12.08 -15.74
#